data_e2a5645e2e2b073d643658fa6d5698e4
#
_entry.id   e2a5645e2e2b073d643658fa6d5698e4
#
_cell.length_a   1.000
_cell.length_b   1.000
_cell.length_c   1.000
_cell.angle_alpha   90.00
_cell.angle_beta   90.00
_cell.angle_gamma   90.00
#
_symmetry.space_group_name_H-M   'P 1'
#
loop_
_entity.id
_entity.type
_entity.pdbx_description
1 polymer ?
#
loop_
_entity_poly.entity_id
_entity_poly.type
_entity_poly.pdbx_seq_one_letter_code
_entity_poly.pdbx_strand_id
1 'polypeptide(L)'
;MHANVQTRFNPATGDMAPYYRIKESYCDVQGHVHSLILLNIGFEPSLTAVQVRKIAYALTERFKKRNTPSLFKEHLEGLTPIEQAKADEWWSRMEKESGIDRFNKEEQKSLRKYENYIDLETANYTDARDVGAEWLCKQTIDKLQLEGFLRKNGWTENTIHTALLALIVRTVYTVSERSSYYYLRDNSAAGELYSGVPGWTPGINSLYKITDKLYELKEQLERHLCSVTDDLFNIDNKLMIFDLTNFYFEGSKRNSDKAKFGRSKEKRSDSKLLVLALCIGREGFIRYSSILEGNTAAPKSLPNMIDTLAKRNPSRTKDTLVVMDAGVATEENLELIKKKGYNYLCVSRTKMKDYTLSDDNKSVTVMDARRQKITLKEVKTEDDKDYYLEITSPSKAMTESSMNRVWRERFEMELQRINDGISKKGGTKTYEKVVERTGRAIQKYPSIAKFYQISYIKNEKKPNQMLRVDWEIKDLSAMETGHGVYFLRSNVRTLSERVTWEYYNLIREIECTNRQLKNDLNLRPIYHQKDERSDAHLFFGLLAYWVINTIRCQLKREGESCYWTEIVRRMSTQKLVTTKGKNPLGETIEMRQCSSPSKQAKQIYDKLNLKHSPFKKNKICRTQSP
;
A
#
# COMPACT_ATOMS: atom_id res chain seq x y z
N MET A 1 3.65 27.96 57.26
CA MET A 1 2.60 28.20 58.24
C MET A 1 2.58 29.66 58.63
N HIS A 2 1.41 30.21 59.00
CA HIS A 2 1.30 31.58 59.42
C HIS A 2 0.32 31.69 60.64
N ALA A 3 0.58 32.63 61.51
CA ALA A 3 -0.30 32.91 62.66
C ALA A 3 -1.46 33.78 62.19
N ASN A 4 -2.68 33.32 62.42
CA ASN A 4 -3.88 34.09 62.22
C ASN A 4 -4.33 34.57 63.60
N VAL A 5 -4.37 35.89 63.79
CA VAL A 5 -4.72 36.58 65.08
C VAL A 5 -6.05 37.27 64.89
N GLN A 6 -7.00 36.97 65.77
CA GLN A 6 -8.31 37.58 65.77
C GLN A 6 -8.61 38.06 67.20
N THR A 7 -9.15 39.25 67.39
CA THR A 7 -9.63 39.68 68.64
C THR A 7 -11.01 39.07 68.91
N ARG A 8 -11.16 38.36 70.05
CA ARG A 8 -12.39 37.66 70.41
C ARG A 8 -12.70 37.92 71.88
N PHE A 9 -13.95 37.86 72.24
CA PHE A 9 -14.40 37.91 73.66
C PHE A 9 -13.88 36.63 74.34
N ASN A 10 -13.14 36.83 75.48
CA ASN A 10 -12.63 35.73 76.28
C ASN A 10 -13.59 35.52 77.48
N PRO A 11 -14.34 34.40 77.49
CA PRO A 11 -15.30 34.15 78.56
C PRO A 11 -14.66 34.01 79.95
N ALA A 12 -13.37 33.70 80.05
CA ALA A 12 -12.65 33.47 81.28
C ALA A 12 -12.22 34.80 81.97
N THR A 13 -11.98 35.87 81.17
CA THR A 13 -11.54 37.19 81.71
C THR A 13 -12.61 38.28 81.58
N GLY A 14 -13.63 38.06 80.75
CA GLY A 14 -14.67 39.05 80.46
C GLY A 14 -14.26 40.11 79.43
N ASP A 15 -13.08 40.07 78.88
CA ASP A 15 -12.50 41.09 78.00
C ASP A 15 -12.30 40.59 76.55
N MET A 16 -12.08 41.52 75.62
CA MET A 16 -11.66 41.23 74.26
C MET A 16 -10.15 40.93 74.27
N ALA A 17 -9.77 39.70 73.84
CA ALA A 17 -8.38 39.23 73.84
C ALA A 17 -7.97 38.64 72.51
N PRO A 18 -6.65 38.63 72.21
CA PRO A 18 -6.13 37.94 70.97
C PRO A 18 -6.41 36.44 71.04
N TYR A 19 -7.05 35.95 70.02
CA TYR A 19 -7.29 34.52 69.76
C TYR A 19 -6.41 34.07 68.63
N TYR A 20 -5.57 33.04 68.81
CA TYR A 20 -4.54 32.58 67.88
C TYR A 20 -4.89 31.27 67.20
N ARG A 21 -4.53 31.20 65.93
CA ARG A 21 -4.61 30.00 65.12
C ARG A 21 -3.35 29.86 64.29
N ILE A 22 -2.87 28.61 64.04
CA ILE A 22 -1.87 28.31 63.02
C ILE A 22 -2.61 27.86 61.79
N LYS A 23 -2.31 28.50 60.67
CA LYS A 23 -2.84 28.16 59.35
C LYS A 23 -1.70 27.83 58.40
N GLU A 24 -1.96 26.99 57.44
CA GLU A 24 -1.09 26.77 56.28
C GLU A 24 -1.91 26.97 55.00
N SER A 25 -1.23 27.43 53.95
CA SER A 25 -1.85 27.70 52.68
C SER A 25 -1.20 26.86 51.60
N TYR A 26 -1.99 26.40 50.64
CA TYR A 26 -1.53 25.78 49.42
C TYR A 26 -2.20 26.43 48.21
N CYS A 27 -1.51 26.39 47.07
CA CYS A 27 -2.08 26.83 45.79
C CYS A 27 -2.58 25.61 45.03
N ASP A 28 -3.77 25.72 44.47
CA ASP A 28 -4.20 24.72 43.49
C ASP A 28 -3.53 24.98 42.15
N VAL A 29 -3.72 24.03 41.20
CA VAL A 29 -3.12 24.08 39.84
C VAL A 29 -3.57 25.33 39.04
N GLN A 30 -4.68 25.96 39.44
CA GLN A 30 -5.20 27.20 38.82
C GLN A 30 -4.62 28.47 39.46
N GLY A 31 -3.78 28.33 40.49
CA GLY A 31 -3.17 29.44 41.20
C GLY A 31 -4.05 30.04 42.32
N HIS A 32 -5.19 29.42 42.63
CA HIS A 32 -6.02 29.88 43.76
C HIS A 32 -5.42 29.45 45.08
N VAL A 33 -5.34 30.38 46.01
CA VAL A 33 -4.81 30.14 47.36
C VAL A 33 -5.91 29.63 48.29
N HIS A 34 -5.68 28.44 48.83
CA HIS A 34 -6.52 27.83 49.86
C HIS A 34 -5.79 27.83 51.19
N SER A 35 -6.50 28.03 52.29
CA SER A 35 -5.90 28.09 53.62
C SER A 35 -6.66 27.20 54.60
N LEU A 36 -5.95 26.37 55.34
CA LEU A 36 -6.48 25.45 56.33
C LEU A 36 -5.93 25.78 57.72
N ILE A 37 -6.78 25.65 58.75
CA ILE A 37 -6.39 25.77 60.16
C ILE A 37 -5.77 24.44 60.57
N LEU A 38 -4.46 24.47 60.89
CA LEU A 38 -3.74 23.30 61.38
C LEU A 38 -3.95 23.10 62.90
N LEU A 39 -4.01 24.23 63.64
CA LEU A 39 -4.18 24.22 65.08
C LEU A 39 -4.98 25.44 65.56
N ASN A 40 -5.94 25.23 66.46
CA ASN A 40 -6.54 26.27 67.24
C ASN A 40 -5.77 26.38 68.59
N ILE A 41 -4.94 27.43 68.73
CA ILE A 41 -4.20 27.69 69.98
C ILE A 41 -5.15 28.14 71.01
N GLY A 42 -6.05 29.05 70.66
CA GLY A 42 -6.98 29.70 71.59
C GLY A 42 -6.44 31.01 72.09
N PHE A 43 -6.83 31.35 73.35
CA PHE A 43 -6.31 32.48 74.09
C PHE A 43 -5.01 32.05 74.79
N GLU A 44 -3.89 32.71 74.49
CA GLU A 44 -2.56 32.42 75.04
C GLU A 44 -1.96 33.71 75.56
N PRO A 45 -2.28 34.08 76.83
CA PRO A 45 -1.92 35.38 77.43
C PRO A 45 -0.41 35.52 77.71
N SER A 46 0.34 34.38 77.69
CA SER A 46 1.78 34.38 77.95
C SER A 46 2.62 34.82 76.73
N LEU A 47 1.98 34.96 75.56
CA LEU A 47 2.66 35.28 74.30
C LEU A 47 2.02 36.50 73.62
N THR A 48 2.86 37.36 73.12
CA THR A 48 2.46 38.44 72.21
C THR A 48 2.17 37.94 70.78
N ALA A 49 1.38 38.67 70.04
CA ALA A 49 1.12 38.32 68.60
C ALA A 49 2.40 38.24 67.74
N VAL A 50 3.45 39.01 68.11
CA VAL A 50 4.75 38.98 67.45
C VAL A 50 5.45 37.67 67.75
N GLN A 51 5.45 37.21 68.99
CA GLN A 51 6.04 35.91 69.34
C GLN A 51 5.31 34.74 68.70
N VAL A 52 3.97 34.75 68.63
CA VAL A 52 3.19 33.73 67.96
C VAL A 52 3.50 33.67 66.43
N ARG A 53 3.68 34.83 65.79
CA ARG A 53 4.10 34.89 64.39
C ARG A 53 5.50 34.32 64.21
N LYS A 54 6.43 34.61 65.14
CA LYS A 54 7.81 34.08 65.10
C LYS A 54 7.84 32.56 65.25
N ILE A 55 7.06 32.01 66.19
CA ILE A 55 6.91 30.56 66.34
C ILE A 55 6.28 29.95 65.10
N ALA A 56 5.22 30.53 64.52
CA ALA A 56 4.60 30.04 63.30
C ALA A 56 5.57 29.97 62.11
N TYR A 57 6.48 30.97 62.00
CA TYR A 57 7.54 30.98 61.02
C TYR A 57 8.52 29.83 61.24
N ALA A 58 8.99 29.63 62.46
CA ALA A 58 9.89 28.52 62.78
C ALA A 58 9.25 27.15 62.55
N LEU A 59 7.95 27.01 62.86
CA LEU A 59 7.18 25.81 62.53
C LEU A 59 7.06 25.56 61.00
N THR A 60 7.11 26.62 60.20
CA THR A 60 7.14 26.47 58.73
C THR A 60 8.39 25.74 58.25
N GLU A 61 9.56 26.08 58.82
CA GLU A 61 10.81 25.40 58.45
C GLU A 61 10.79 23.92 58.91
N ARG A 62 10.25 23.64 60.09
CA ARG A 62 10.05 22.26 60.56
C ARG A 62 9.07 21.49 59.65
N PHE A 63 8.03 22.11 59.18
CA PHE A 63 7.06 21.51 58.25
C PHE A 63 7.68 21.21 56.88
N LYS A 64 8.52 22.10 56.36
CA LYS A 64 9.23 21.87 55.09
C LYS A 64 10.23 20.72 55.20
N LYS A 65 10.87 20.54 56.35
CA LYS A 65 11.86 19.49 56.62
C LYS A 65 11.28 18.16 57.09
N ARG A 66 9.95 18.06 57.27
CA ARG A 66 9.27 16.88 57.88
C ARG A 66 9.58 15.53 57.24
N ASN A 67 9.96 15.50 55.94
CA ASN A 67 10.31 14.28 55.19
C ASN A 67 11.80 13.96 55.21
N THR A 68 12.62 14.77 55.93
CA THR A 68 14.06 14.55 56.06
C THR A 68 14.34 13.87 57.41
N PRO A 69 14.89 12.63 57.44
CA PRO A 69 15.20 12.01 58.73
C PRO A 69 16.22 12.83 59.50
N SER A 70 15.87 13.29 60.69
CA SER A 70 16.79 13.97 61.60
C SER A 70 17.02 13.11 62.85
N LEU A 71 18.28 12.80 63.13
CA LEU A 71 18.71 12.05 64.29
C LEU A 71 18.76 12.88 65.57
N PHE A 72 18.59 14.20 65.48
CA PHE A 72 18.67 15.14 66.60
C PHE A 72 17.38 15.96 66.72
N LYS A 73 17.03 16.36 67.98
CA LYS A 73 15.95 17.33 68.19
C LYS A 73 16.31 18.62 67.45
N GLU A 74 15.48 19.02 66.52
CA GLU A 74 15.69 20.27 65.77
C GLU A 74 15.58 21.48 66.71
N HIS A 75 16.68 22.18 66.90
CA HIS A 75 16.69 23.47 67.56
C HIS A 75 16.29 24.51 66.52
N LEU A 76 15.12 25.09 66.67
CA LEU A 76 14.61 26.15 65.82
C LEU A 76 15.38 27.44 66.10
N GLU A 77 16.23 27.87 65.19
CA GLU A 77 17.09 29.04 65.34
C GLU A 77 16.29 30.30 65.63
N GLY A 78 16.79 31.12 66.64
CA GLY A 78 16.26 32.42 66.98
C GLY A 78 15.07 32.43 67.91
N LEU A 79 14.61 31.29 68.46
CA LEU A 79 13.57 31.22 69.47
C LEU A 79 14.17 31.28 70.88
N THR A 80 13.46 31.93 71.79
CA THR A 80 13.76 31.83 73.21
C THR A 80 13.36 30.45 73.76
N PRO A 81 13.87 30.01 74.92
CA PRO A 81 13.48 28.73 75.50
C PRO A 81 11.97 28.54 75.70
N ILE A 82 11.27 29.59 76.00
CA ILE A 82 9.81 29.59 76.19
C ILE A 82 9.11 29.43 74.81
N GLU A 83 9.58 30.17 73.82
CA GLU A 83 9.08 30.06 72.41
C GLU A 83 9.35 28.66 71.82
N GLN A 84 10.51 28.08 72.12
CA GLN A 84 10.86 26.72 71.68
C GLN A 84 9.93 25.67 72.34
N ALA A 85 9.72 25.76 73.65
CA ALA A 85 8.81 24.87 74.36
C ALA A 85 7.38 24.92 73.78
N LYS A 86 6.90 26.13 73.46
CA LYS A 86 5.59 26.34 72.81
C LYS A 86 5.56 25.84 71.38
N ALA A 87 6.61 25.97 70.62
CA ALA A 87 6.72 25.41 69.26
C ALA A 87 6.62 23.89 69.32
N ASP A 88 7.31 23.20 70.23
CA ASP A 88 7.27 21.75 70.39
C ASP A 88 5.87 21.27 70.88
N GLU A 89 5.24 22.01 71.84
CA GLU A 89 3.86 21.75 72.28
C GLU A 89 2.90 21.83 71.06
N TRP A 90 2.93 22.93 70.34
CA TRP A 90 2.03 23.14 69.21
C TRP A 90 2.26 22.18 68.05
N TRP A 91 3.50 21.80 67.81
CA TRP A 91 3.80 20.77 66.85
C TRP A 91 3.16 19.41 67.25
N SER A 92 3.40 18.98 68.48
CA SER A 92 2.83 17.73 68.99
C SER A 92 1.28 17.76 68.98
N ARG A 93 0.69 18.91 69.25
CA ARG A 93 -0.78 19.11 69.17
C ARG A 93 -1.26 19.03 67.72
N MET A 94 -0.55 19.63 66.75
CA MET A 94 -0.91 19.57 65.34
C MET A 94 -0.85 18.10 64.81
N GLU A 95 0.12 17.32 65.24
CA GLU A 95 0.21 15.90 64.95
C GLU A 95 -0.94 15.12 65.61
N LYS A 96 -1.15 15.30 66.91
CA LYS A 96 -2.19 14.62 67.69
C LYS A 96 -3.60 14.94 67.17
N GLU A 97 -3.87 16.20 66.87
CA GLU A 97 -5.14 16.65 66.32
C GLU A 97 -5.29 16.42 64.81
N SER A 98 -4.32 15.72 64.19
CA SER A 98 -4.27 15.40 62.75
C SER A 98 -4.38 16.65 61.86
N GLY A 99 -3.94 17.81 62.31
CA GLY A 99 -3.98 19.05 61.52
C GLY A 99 -3.13 18.98 60.27
N ILE A 100 -1.93 18.41 60.38
CA ILE A 100 -0.99 18.20 59.28
C ILE A 100 -1.56 17.19 58.29
N ASP A 101 -2.12 16.09 58.79
CA ASP A 101 -2.71 15.04 57.94
C ASP A 101 -3.91 15.55 57.14
N ARG A 102 -4.76 16.36 57.77
CA ARG A 102 -5.89 17.01 57.10
C ARG A 102 -5.42 17.93 55.98
N PHE A 103 -4.38 18.73 56.24
CA PHE A 103 -3.81 19.61 55.24
C PHE A 103 -3.28 18.81 54.04
N ASN A 104 -2.46 17.79 54.28
CA ASN A 104 -1.91 16.93 53.26
C ASN A 104 -3.01 16.25 52.42
N LYS A 105 -4.10 15.78 53.07
CA LYS A 105 -5.24 15.16 52.36
C LYS A 105 -5.99 16.16 51.48
N GLU A 106 -6.24 17.38 51.96
CA GLU A 106 -6.94 18.39 51.15
C GLU A 106 -6.08 18.92 50.00
N GLU A 107 -4.77 19.12 50.21
CA GLU A 107 -3.84 19.46 49.16
C GLU A 107 -3.80 18.36 48.07
N GLN A 108 -3.61 17.08 48.46
CA GLN A 108 -3.65 15.97 47.54
C GLN A 108 -5.00 15.84 46.83
N LYS A 109 -6.11 16.04 47.51
CA LYS A 109 -7.43 16.00 46.89
C LYS A 109 -7.62 17.13 45.88
N SER A 110 -7.05 18.29 46.10
CA SER A 110 -7.01 19.37 45.13
C SER A 110 -6.21 19.00 43.89
N LEU A 111 -5.03 18.42 44.09
CA LEU A 111 -4.18 17.95 42.99
C LEU A 111 -4.81 16.79 42.20
N ARG A 112 -5.50 15.84 42.87
CA ARG A 112 -6.19 14.72 42.21
C ARG A 112 -7.30 15.13 41.24
N LYS A 113 -7.89 16.31 41.42
CA LYS A 113 -8.83 16.85 40.42
C LYS A 113 -8.17 17.00 39.03
N TYR A 114 -6.86 17.14 39.02
CA TYR A 114 -6.04 17.35 37.82
C TYR A 114 -5.13 16.16 37.50
N GLU A 115 -5.42 14.97 38.06
CA GLU A 115 -4.64 13.76 37.80
C GLU A 115 -4.60 13.38 36.31
N ASN A 116 -5.60 13.83 35.53
CA ASN A 116 -5.72 13.60 34.10
C ASN A 116 -5.10 14.69 33.22
N TYR A 117 -4.54 15.75 33.84
CA TYR A 117 -3.86 16.81 33.10
C TYR A 117 -2.39 16.48 32.93
N ILE A 118 -1.83 16.87 31.80
CA ILE A 118 -0.42 16.77 31.52
C ILE A 118 0.16 18.17 31.48
N ASP A 119 1.25 18.38 32.20
CA ASP A 119 2.04 19.58 32.11
C ASP A 119 2.69 19.64 30.73
N LEU A 120 2.37 20.68 29.95
CA LEU A 120 2.83 20.87 28.58
C LEU A 120 4.35 21.04 28.50
N GLU A 121 5.00 21.57 29.53
CA GLU A 121 6.47 21.72 29.56
C GLU A 121 7.17 20.35 29.67
N THR A 122 6.51 19.36 30.25
CA THR A 122 7.01 17.98 30.40
C THR A 122 6.53 17.06 29.29
N ALA A 123 5.62 17.54 28.41
CA ALA A 123 5.01 16.72 27.37
C ALA A 123 6.02 16.35 26.30
N ASN A 124 6.10 15.05 25.98
CA ASN A 124 6.93 14.51 24.93
C ASN A 124 6.14 13.49 24.08
N TYR A 125 6.48 13.41 22.80
CA TYR A 125 5.89 12.47 21.86
C TYR A 125 6.89 11.37 21.53
N THR A 126 6.50 10.13 21.73
CA THR A 126 7.36 8.97 21.50
C THR A 126 6.62 7.91 20.69
N ASP A 127 7.37 6.99 20.06
CA ASP A 127 6.86 5.81 19.38
C ASP A 127 5.75 6.14 18.36
N ALA A 128 6.03 7.10 17.47
CA ALA A 128 5.14 7.43 16.35
C ALA A 128 5.24 6.34 15.26
N ARG A 129 4.13 5.61 15.04
CA ARG A 129 4.07 4.48 14.10
C ARG A 129 3.00 4.69 13.04
N ASP A 130 3.27 4.18 11.84
CA ASP A 130 2.30 4.14 10.74
C ASP A 130 1.10 3.27 11.12
N VAL A 131 -0.11 3.72 10.77
CA VAL A 131 -1.33 2.96 11.05
C VAL A 131 -2.45 3.18 10.04
N GLY A 132 -2.48 4.33 9.34
CA GLY A 132 -3.63 4.69 8.52
C GLY A 132 -3.83 3.78 7.32
N ALA A 133 -2.79 3.51 6.56
CA ALA A 133 -2.84 2.61 5.40
C ALA A 133 -3.07 1.16 5.83
N GLU A 134 -2.46 0.73 6.92
CA GLU A 134 -2.63 -0.60 7.50
C GLU A 134 -4.07 -0.83 7.98
N TRP A 135 -4.67 0.18 8.61
CA TRP A 135 -6.06 0.13 9.06
C TRP A 135 -7.04 0.08 7.89
N LEU A 136 -6.77 0.82 6.83
CA LEU A 136 -7.52 0.74 5.58
C LEU A 136 -7.50 -0.68 5.02
N CYS A 137 -6.30 -1.28 4.91
CA CYS A 137 -6.12 -2.64 4.42
C CYS A 137 -6.80 -3.67 5.32
N LYS A 138 -6.66 -3.56 6.65
CA LYS A 138 -7.30 -4.47 7.60
C LYS A 138 -8.82 -4.49 7.42
N GLN A 139 -9.46 -3.33 7.41
CA GLN A 139 -10.91 -3.25 7.23
C GLN A 139 -11.37 -3.82 5.87
N THR A 140 -10.53 -3.69 4.83
CA THR A 140 -10.79 -4.29 3.51
C THR A 140 -10.64 -5.81 3.56
N ILE A 141 -9.63 -6.33 4.24
CA ILE A 141 -9.43 -7.77 4.47
C ILE A 141 -10.62 -8.36 5.25
N ASP A 142 -11.16 -7.62 6.21
CA ASP A 142 -12.36 -8.02 6.95
C ASP A 142 -13.58 -8.13 6.01
N LYS A 143 -13.77 -7.17 5.09
CA LYS A 143 -14.81 -7.24 4.03
C LYS A 143 -14.60 -8.45 3.10
N LEU A 144 -13.37 -8.83 2.81
CA LEU A 144 -13.02 -10.02 2.02
C LEU A 144 -13.16 -11.33 2.81
N GLN A 145 -13.53 -11.28 4.09
CA GLN A 145 -13.80 -12.43 4.97
C GLN A 145 -12.64 -13.44 5.05
N LEU A 146 -11.40 -12.97 4.87
CA LEU A 146 -10.22 -13.84 4.84
C LEU A 146 -9.95 -14.51 6.19
N GLU A 147 -10.17 -13.82 7.30
CA GLU A 147 -9.99 -14.37 8.65
C GLU A 147 -10.91 -15.57 8.88
N GLY A 148 -12.20 -15.43 8.57
CA GLY A 148 -13.19 -16.50 8.68
C GLY A 148 -12.88 -17.68 7.76
N PHE A 149 -12.39 -17.41 6.55
CA PHE A 149 -11.96 -18.44 5.61
C PHE A 149 -10.77 -19.26 6.16
N LEU A 150 -9.73 -18.61 6.65
CA LEU A 150 -8.55 -19.29 7.20
C LEU A 150 -8.89 -20.10 8.46
N ARG A 151 -9.76 -19.57 9.33
CA ARG A 151 -10.25 -20.27 10.51
C ARG A 151 -11.02 -21.55 10.14
N LYS A 152 -11.88 -21.50 9.11
CA LYS A 152 -12.59 -22.68 8.58
C LYS A 152 -11.63 -23.74 8.00
N ASN A 153 -10.45 -23.34 7.53
CA ASN A 153 -9.41 -24.24 7.05
C ASN A 153 -8.47 -24.74 8.17
N GLY A 154 -8.85 -24.59 9.45
CA GLY A 154 -8.13 -25.15 10.58
C GLY A 154 -6.90 -24.36 11.04
N TRP A 155 -6.76 -23.10 10.64
CA TRP A 155 -5.64 -22.28 11.06
C TRP A 155 -5.83 -21.75 12.48
N THR A 156 -4.73 -21.70 13.25
CA THR A 156 -4.72 -21.09 14.59
C THR A 156 -4.76 -19.57 14.49
N GLU A 157 -5.30 -18.89 15.48
CA GLU A 157 -5.39 -17.42 15.52
C GLU A 157 -4.05 -16.74 15.28
N ASN A 158 -2.98 -17.22 15.92
CA ASN A 158 -1.63 -16.66 15.72
C ASN A 158 -1.14 -16.82 14.27
N THR A 159 -1.46 -17.93 13.61
CA THR A 159 -1.12 -18.15 12.19
C THR A 159 -1.95 -17.24 11.29
N ILE A 160 -3.24 -17.09 11.60
CA ILE A 160 -4.15 -16.18 10.88
C ILE A 160 -3.65 -14.74 11.01
N HIS A 161 -3.38 -14.26 12.22
CA HIS A 161 -2.88 -12.91 12.46
C HIS A 161 -1.56 -12.68 11.71
N THR A 162 -0.64 -13.65 11.73
CA THR A 162 0.61 -13.57 10.96
C THR A 162 0.36 -13.43 9.46
N ALA A 163 -0.57 -14.21 8.90
CA ALA A 163 -0.90 -14.18 7.47
C ALA A 163 -1.51 -12.85 7.05
N LEU A 164 -2.50 -12.39 7.80
CA LEU A 164 -3.20 -11.15 7.49
C LEU A 164 -2.31 -9.92 7.69
N LEU A 165 -1.45 -9.95 8.72
CA LEU A 165 -0.45 -8.91 8.94
C LEU A 165 0.59 -8.88 7.81
N ALA A 166 1.11 -10.04 7.41
CA ALA A 166 2.01 -10.13 6.26
C ALA A 166 1.36 -9.57 4.98
N LEU A 167 0.07 -9.88 4.76
CA LEU A 167 -0.70 -9.38 3.62
C LEU A 167 -0.86 -7.85 3.66
N ILE A 168 -1.17 -7.27 4.83
CA ILE A 168 -1.23 -5.81 5.02
C ILE A 168 0.10 -5.17 4.63
N VAL A 169 1.20 -5.68 5.18
CA VAL A 169 2.52 -5.11 4.90
C VAL A 169 2.89 -5.26 3.43
N ARG A 170 2.61 -6.42 2.82
CA ARG A 170 2.83 -6.62 1.38
C ARG A 170 2.06 -5.63 0.52
N THR A 171 0.90 -5.19 1.00
CA THR A 171 0.04 -4.23 0.32
C THR A 171 0.54 -2.79 0.47
N VAL A 172 0.98 -2.41 1.68
CA VAL A 172 1.37 -1.03 2.02
C VAL A 172 2.85 -0.76 1.76
N TYR A 173 3.71 -1.71 2.12
CA TYR A 173 5.17 -1.60 2.05
C TYR A 173 5.74 -2.77 1.25
N THR A 174 5.87 -2.57 -0.04
CA THR A 174 6.12 -3.60 -1.06
C THR A 174 7.60 -3.98 -1.17
N VAL A 175 8.13 -4.64 -0.15
CA VAL A 175 9.53 -5.05 -0.04
C VAL A 175 9.66 -6.55 0.28
N SER A 176 10.89 -7.03 0.51
CA SER A 176 11.16 -8.41 0.91
C SER A 176 10.59 -8.73 2.31
N GLU A 177 10.38 -10.01 2.61
CA GLU A 177 9.90 -10.49 3.92
C GLU A 177 10.81 -10.04 5.06
N ARG A 178 12.12 -9.99 4.83
CA ARG A 178 13.08 -9.48 5.81
C ARG A 178 12.86 -8.00 6.10
N SER A 179 12.72 -7.19 5.06
CA SER A 179 12.47 -5.75 5.23
C SER A 179 11.08 -5.49 5.82
N SER A 180 10.09 -6.32 5.49
CA SER A 180 8.74 -6.30 6.10
C SER A 180 8.79 -6.54 7.60
N TYR A 181 9.64 -7.48 8.07
CA TYR A 181 9.84 -7.72 9.49
C TYR A 181 10.35 -6.47 10.22
N TYR A 182 11.38 -5.80 9.68
CA TYR A 182 11.90 -4.57 10.29
C TYR A 182 10.88 -3.42 10.24
N TYR A 183 10.16 -3.28 9.13
CA TYR A 183 9.09 -2.28 9.04
C TYR A 183 8.01 -2.50 10.11
N LEU A 184 7.56 -3.72 10.30
CA LEU A 184 6.58 -4.06 11.35
C LEU A 184 7.11 -3.74 12.75
N ARG A 185 8.37 -4.08 13.03
CA ARG A 185 8.97 -3.88 14.34
C ARG A 185 9.21 -2.40 14.65
N ASP A 186 9.68 -1.63 13.69
CA ASP A 186 10.24 -0.31 13.93
C ASP A 186 9.31 0.84 13.49
N ASN A 187 8.47 0.64 12.48
CA ASN A 187 7.73 1.72 11.83
C ASN A 187 6.20 1.60 11.93
N SER A 188 5.66 0.39 11.99
CA SER A 188 4.22 0.15 11.86
C SER A 188 3.55 -0.28 13.17
N ALA A 189 2.32 0.16 13.37
CA ALA A 189 1.45 -0.33 14.44
C ALA A 189 0.52 -1.48 13.99
N ALA A 190 0.74 -2.03 12.79
CA ALA A 190 -0.15 -3.04 12.22
C ALA A 190 -0.25 -4.31 13.08
N GLY A 191 0.83 -4.70 13.79
CA GLY A 191 0.82 -5.82 14.72
C GLY A 191 -0.18 -5.66 15.85
N GLU A 192 -0.36 -4.44 16.35
CA GLU A 192 -1.32 -4.13 17.41
C GLU A 192 -2.78 -4.24 16.96
N LEU A 193 -3.05 -4.11 15.63
CA LEU A 193 -4.40 -4.26 15.07
C LEU A 193 -4.98 -5.66 15.27
N TYR A 194 -4.13 -6.67 15.40
CA TYR A 194 -4.54 -8.07 15.60
C TYR A 194 -4.29 -8.56 17.02
N SER A 195 -3.15 -8.27 17.60
CA SER A 195 -2.77 -8.77 18.93
C SER A 195 -3.34 -7.94 20.08
N GLY A 196 -3.64 -6.67 19.85
CA GLY A 196 -3.94 -5.71 20.91
C GLY A 196 -2.74 -5.38 21.82
N VAL A 197 -1.56 -5.94 21.54
CA VAL A 197 -0.33 -5.76 22.33
C VAL A 197 0.61 -4.78 21.64
N PRO A 198 0.99 -3.68 22.32
CA PRO A 198 1.93 -2.72 21.76
C PRO A 198 3.24 -3.36 21.30
N GLY A 199 3.66 -3.05 20.07
CA GLY A 199 4.91 -3.54 19.50
C GLY A 199 4.97 -5.02 19.15
N TRP A 200 3.85 -5.75 19.22
CA TRP A 200 3.82 -7.14 18.82
C TRP A 200 4.13 -7.30 17.33
N THR A 201 5.04 -8.24 17.00
CA THR A 201 5.39 -8.62 15.63
C THR A 201 5.61 -10.12 15.55
N PRO A 202 5.20 -10.78 14.47
CA PRO A 202 5.52 -12.18 14.25
C PRO A 202 7.01 -12.37 14.02
N GLY A 203 7.56 -13.53 14.36
CA GLY A 203 8.95 -13.86 14.06
C GLY A 203 9.23 -13.89 12.56
N ILE A 204 10.43 -13.51 12.15
CA ILE A 204 10.86 -13.46 10.74
C ILE A 204 10.64 -14.79 10.00
N ASN A 205 10.93 -15.92 10.64
CA ASN A 205 10.72 -17.25 10.06
C ASN A 205 9.24 -17.57 9.83
N SER A 206 8.35 -17.01 10.65
CA SER A 206 6.89 -17.15 10.44
C SER A 206 6.43 -16.40 9.21
N LEU A 207 6.98 -15.20 8.96
CA LEU A 207 6.69 -14.42 7.75
C LEU A 207 7.14 -15.17 6.48
N TYR A 208 8.29 -15.84 6.51
CA TYR A 208 8.74 -16.65 5.38
C TYR A 208 7.88 -17.88 5.11
N LYS A 209 7.39 -18.54 6.17
CA LYS A 209 6.59 -19.78 6.04
C LYS A 209 5.13 -19.50 5.66
N ILE A 210 4.61 -18.32 5.98
CA ILE A 210 3.20 -18.04 5.80
C ILE A 210 2.79 -17.95 4.34
N THR A 211 3.68 -17.48 3.47
CA THR A 211 3.44 -17.39 2.03
C THR A 211 3.28 -18.77 1.40
N ASP A 212 4.11 -19.73 1.81
CA ASP A 212 4.02 -21.13 1.36
C ASP A 212 2.68 -21.74 1.77
N LYS A 213 2.29 -21.58 3.04
CA LYS A 213 1.00 -22.07 3.55
C LYS A 213 -0.22 -21.47 2.83
N LEU A 214 -0.16 -20.19 2.50
CA LEU A 214 -1.22 -19.54 1.71
C LEU A 214 -1.28 -20.10 0.29
N TYR A 215 -0.13 -20.43 -0.29
CA TYR A 215 -0.07 -21.01 -1.62
C TYR A 215 -0.67 -22.43 -1.67
N GLU A 216 -0.53 -23.23 -0.61
CA GLU A 216 -1.19 -24.53 -0.49
C GLU A 216 -2.72 -24.43 -0.60
N LEU A 217 -3.30 -23.32 -0.19
CA LEU A 217 -4.74 -23.04 -0.29
C LEU A 217 -5.13 -22.25 -1.55
N LYS A 218 -4.22 -22.09 -2.52
CA LYS A 218 -4.41 -21.19 -3.69
C LYS A 218 -5.79 -21.31 -4.35
N GLU A 219 -6.17 -22.51 -4.75
CA GLU A 219 -7.43 -22.71 -5.48
C GLU A 219 -8.66 -22.40 -4.65
N GLN A 220 -8.61 -22.71 -3.34
CA GLN A 220 -9.69 -22.47 -2.40
C GLN A 220 -9.81 -20.96 -2.11
N LEU A 221 -8.66 -20.27 -1.92
CA LEU A 221 -8.59 -18.82 -1.74
C LEU A 221 -9.11 -18.07 -2.97
N GLU A 222 -8.69 -18.47 -4.17
CA GLU A 222 -9.20 -17.85 -5.41
C GLU A 222 -10.72 -18.00 -5.53
N ARG A 223 -11.27 -19.19 -5.24
CA ARG A 223 -12.72 -19.42 -5.26
C ARG A 223 -13.45 -18.58 -4.22
N HIS A 224 -12.93 -18.53 -3.00
CA HIS A 224 -13.50 -17.73 -1.92
C HIS A 224 -13.51 -16.24 -2.29
N LEU A 225 -12.38 -15.70 -2.73
CA LEU A 225 -12.25 -14.29 -3.09
C LEU A 225 -13.11 -13.92 -4.31
N CYS A 226 -13.22 -14.81 -5.31
CA CYS A 226 -14.15 -14.61 -6.43
C CYS A 226 -15.60 -14.51 -5.93
N SER A 227 -16.04 -15.44 -5.08
CA SER A 227 -17.42 -15.42 -4.54
C SER A 227 -17.70 -14.16 -3.74
N VAL A 228 -16.81 -13.83 -2.79
CA VAL A 228 -16.99 -12.64 -1.93
C VAL A 228 -16.98 -11.34 -2.75
N THR A 229 -16.11 -11.23 -3.75
CA THR A 229 -16.06 -10.02 -4.59
C THR A 229 -17.25 -9.96 -5.56
N ASP A 230 -17.76 -11.10 -6.04
CA ASP A 230 -18.96 -11.14 -6.85
C ASP A 230 -20.19 -10.63 -6.07
N ASP A 231 -20.32 -11.07 -4.82
CA ASP A 231 -21.40 -10.63 -3.93
C ASP A 231 -21.22 -9.16 -3.54
N LEU A 232 -20.01 -8.74 -3.16
CA LEU A 232 -19.72 -7.38 -2.70
C LEU A 232 -19.94 -6.32 -3.79
N PHE A 233 -19.64 -6.68 -5.04
CA PHE A 233 -19.70 -5.76 -6.18
C PHE A 233 -20.81 -6.09 -7.19
N ASN A 234 -21.63 -7.09 -6.93
CA ASN A 234 -22.69 -7.55 -7.84
C ASN A 234 -22.17 -7.76 -9.28
N ILE A 235 -21.16 -8.62 -9.41
CA ILE A 235 -20.46 -8.87 -10.69
C ILE A 235 -21.13 -9.98 -11.46
N ASP A 236 -21.46 -9.75 -12.73
CA ASP A 236 -22.17 -10.70 -13.59
C ASP A 236 -21.28 -11.74 -14.30
N ASN A 237 -19.96 -11.55 -14.30
CA ASN A 237 -18.98 -12.45 -14.90
C ASN A 237 -19.16 -12.76 -16.41
N LYS A 238 -19.89 -11.92 -17.14
CA LYS A 238 -20.13 -12.08 -18.58
C LYS A 238 -18.94 -11.74 -19.45
N LEU A 239 -17.93 -11.08 -18.88
CA LEU A 239 -16.74 -10.65 -19.60
C LEU A 239 -15.48 -11.03 -18.82
N MET A 240 -14.56 -11.70 -19.50
CA MET A 240 -13.27 -12.11 -18.99
C MET A 240 -12.17 -11.63 -19.92
N ILE A 241 -11.08 -11.14 -19.37
CA ILE A 241 -9.93 -10.64 -20.12
C ILE A 241 -8.73 -11.50 -19.76
N PHE A 242 -8.07 -12.06 -20.77
CA PHE A 242 -6.94 -12.96 -20.59
C PHE A 242 -5.66 -12.39 -21.22
N ASP A 243 -4.58 -12.38 -20.45
CA ASP A 243 -3.23 -12.02 -20.92
C ASP A 243 -2.15 -12.80 -20.15
N LEU A 244 -0.96 -12.83 -20.73
CA LEU A 244 0.24 -13.33 -20.08
C LEU A 244 1.20 -12.20 -19.78
N THR A 245 1.83 -12.31 -18.62
CA THR A 245 2.92 -11.41 -18.27
C THR A 245 4.10 -12.22 -17.73
N ASN A 246 5.31 -11.68 -17.83
CA ASN A 246 6.49 -12.36 -17.33
C ASN A 246 7.16 -11.59 -16.21
N PHE A 247 7.79 -12.36 -15.32
CA PHE A 247 8.58 -11.88 -14.20
C PHE A 247 9.98 -12.46 -14.34
N TYR A 248 11.01 -11.61 -14.20
CA TYR A 248 12.39 -12.05 -14.31
C TYR A 248 13.01 -12.30 -12.95
N PHE A 249 13.98 -13.21 -12.94
CA PHE A 249 14.78 -13.52 -11.79
C PHE A 249 16.04 -12.67 -11.72
N GLU A 250 16.50 -12.41 -10.51
CA GLU A 250 17.86 -12.00 -10.26
C GLU A 250 18.71 -13.23 -9.88
N GLY A 251 19.92 -13.31 -10.43
CA GLY A 251 20.83 -14.45 -10.21
C GLY A 251 20.62 -15.62 -11.18
N SER A 252 21.43 -16.68 -11.03
CA SER A 252 21.58 -17.74 -12.02
C SER A 252 20.43 -18.76 -12.08
N LYS A 253 19.69 -18.98 -11.00
CA LYS A 253 18.58 -19.96 -10.92
C LYS A 253 18.89 -21.31 -11.55
N ARG A 254 20.06 -21.91 -11.25
CA ARG A 254 20.56 -23.13 -11.92
C ARG A 254 19.66 -24.34 -11.69
N ASN A 255 19.12 -24.51 -10.48
CA ASN A 255 18.35 -25.68 -10.03
C ASN A 255 16.83 -25.47 -10.10
N SER A 256 16.34 -24.66 -11.02
CA SER A 256 14.92 -24.42 -11.22
C SER A 256 14.44 -25.10 -12.50
N ASP A 257 13.35 -25.85 -12.39
CA ASP A 257 12.68 -26.48 -13.54
C ASP A 257 11.76 -25.49 -14.25
N LYS A 258 11.20 -24.52 -13.55
CA LYS A 258 10.29 -23.50 -14.09
C LYS A 258 10.98 -22.28 -14.67
N ALA A 259 12.10 -21.85 -14.08
CA ALA A 259 12.83 -20.67 -14.55
C ALA A 259 13.58 -20.97 -15.85
N LYS A 260 13.05 -20.48 -16.96
CA LYS A 260 13.61 -20.67 -18.32
C LYS A 260 13.89 -19.32 -18.97
N PHE A 261 14.85 -19.31 -19.91
CA PHE A 261 14.99 -18.17 -20.82
C PHE A 261 13.82 -18.15 -21.80
N GLY A 262 13.24 -16.97 -22.01
CA GLY A 262 12.08 -16.81 -22.85
C GLY A 262 11.99 -15.40 -23.43
N ARG A 263 10.89 -15.11 -24.12
CA ARG A 263 10.65 -13.77 -24.70
C ARG A 263 10.28 -12.78 -23.59
N SER A 264 11.25 -12.01 -23.13
CA SER A 264 11.01 -10.95 -22.14
C SER A 264 10.32 -9.74 -22.78
N LYS A 265 9.19 -9.31 -22.20
CA LYS A 265 8.54 -8.03 -22.55
C LYS A 265 9.44 -6.82 -22.21
N GLU A 266 10.36 -6.97 -21.27
CA GLU A 266 11.35 -5.97 -20.84
C GLU A 266 12.68 -6.05 -21.61
N LYS A 267 12.78 -6.93 -22.60
CA LYS A 267 14.00 -7.17 -23.41
C LYS A 267 15.22 -7.64 -22.60
N ARG A 268 14.98 -8.27 -21.43
CA ARG A 268 16.01 -8.91 -20.60
C ARG A 268 16.31 -10.30 -21.16
N SER A 269 17.33 -10.41 -22.00
CA SER A 269 17.82 -11.69 -22.56
C SER A 269 18.80 -12.41 -21.63
N ASP A 270 19.29 -11.70 -20.62
CA ASP A 270 20.26 -12.14 -19.61
C ASP A 270 19.64 -12.87 -18.41
N SER A 271 18.33 -12.79 -18.23
CA SER A 271 17.63 -13.30 -17.06
C SER A 271 16.62 -14.39 -17.41
N LYS A 272 16.54 -15.41 -16.56
CA LYS A 272 15.45 -16.41 -16.63
C LYS A 272 14.14 -15.78 -16.18
N LEU A 273 13.04 -16.34 -16.66
CA LEU A 273 11.68 -15.81 -16.47
C LEU A 273 10.77 -16.86 -15.82
N LEU A 274 9.65 -16.37 -15.23
CA LEU A 274 8.39 -17.08 -15.05
C LEU A 274 7.31 -16.36 -15.85
N VAL A 275 6.33 -17.12 -16.33
CA VAL A 275 5.14 -16.56 -17.01
C VAL A 275 3.95 -16.69 -16.07
N LEU A 276 3.26 -15.58 -15.83
CA LEU A 276 1.98 -15.54 -15.15
C LEU A 276 0.87 -15.43 -16.20
N ALA A 277 0.02 -16.46 -16.28
CA ALA A 277 -1.23 -16.41 -17.01
C ALA A 277 -2.31 -15.88 -16.07
N LEU A 278 -2.99 -14.83 -16.49
CA LEU A 278 -3.97 -14.13 -15.68
C LEU A 278 -5.27 -13.93 -16.46
N CYS A 279 -6.40 -14.25 -15.83
CA CYS A 279 -7.72 -13.90 -16.31
C CYS A 279 -8.39 -13.00 -15.27
N ILE A 280 -8.89 -11.86 -15.72
CA ILE A 280 -9.62 -10.91 -14.86
C ILE A 280 -11.02 -10.64 -15.41
N GLY A 281 -11.94 -10.23 -14.54
CA GLY A 281 -13.22 -9.68 -14.93
C GLY A 281 -13.14 -8.21 -15.36
N ARG A 282 -14.28 -7.65 -15.75
CA ARG A 282 -14.43 -6.25 -16.18
C ARG A 282 -13.96 -5.25 -15.11
N GLU A 283 -14.16 -5.56 -13.85
CA GLU A 283 -13.79 -4.73 -12.70
C GLU A 283 -12.33 -4.95 -12.25
N GLY A 284 -11.54 -5.73 -12.98
CA GLY A 284 -10.15 -6.03 -12.68
C GLY A 284 -9.95 -7.14 -11.64
N PHE A 285 -11.00 -7.79 -11.13
CA PHE A 285 -10.84 -8.91 -10.20
C PHE A 285 -10.37 -10.18 -10.90
N ILE A 286 -9.40 -10.85 -10.26
CA ILE A 286 -8.81 -12.08 -10.79
C ILE A 286 -9.86 -13.20 -10.79
N ARG A 287 -9.98 -13.93 -11.90
CA ARG A 287 -10.85 -15.09 -12.08
C ARG A 287 -10.07 -16.40 -12.17
N TYR A 288 -8.86 -16.28 -12.69
CA TYR A 288 -7.92 -17.39 -12.83
C TYR A 288 -6.50 -16.86 -12.80
N SER A 289 -5.62 -17.60 -12.16
CA SER A 289 -4.18 -17.38 -12.25
C SER A 289 -3.42 -18.70 -12.38
N SER A 290 -2.36 -18.72 -13.17
CA SER A 290 -1.44 -19.86 -13.26
C SER A 290 -0.01 -19.37 -13.48
N ILE A 291 0.93 -19.98 -12.77
CA ILE A 291 2.35 -19.68 -12.88
C ILE A 291 3.01 -20.78 -13.70
N LEU A 292 3.54 -20.40 -14.85
CA LEU A 292 4.03 -21.28 -15.91
C LEU A 292 5.53 -21.11 -16.08
N GLU A 293 6.16 -22.07 -16.79
CA GLU A 293 7.56 -21.98 -17.18
C GLU A 293 7.85 -20.73 -18.01
N GLY A 294 9.05 -20.17 -17.84
CA GLY A 294 9.44 -18.90 -18.45
C GLY A 294 9.48 -18.88 -19.98
N ASN A 295 9.55 -20.03 -20.62
CA ASN A 295 9.52 -20.21 -22.08
C ASN A 295 8.14 -20.61 -22.63
N THR A 296 7.10 -20.62 -21.78
CA THR A 296 5.75 -20.99 -22.21
C THR A 296 5.25 -20.05 -23.31
N ALA A 297 4.88 -20.63 -24.44
CA ALA A 297 4.28 -19.88 -25.55
C ALA A 297 2.83 -19.49 -25.20
N ALA A 298 2.45 -18.27 -25.57
CA ALA A 298 1.16 -17.71 -25.24
C ALA A 298 -0.04 -18.62 -25.62
N PRO A 299 -0.10 -19.25 -26.80
CA PRO A 299 -1.24 -20.10 -27.13
C PRO A 299 -1.42 -21.33 -26.24
N LYS A 300 -0.31 -21.88 -25.70
CA LYS A 300 -0.35 -23.11 -24.88
C LYS A 300 -0.96 -22.89 -23.47
N SER A 301 -1.12 -21.65 -23.04
CA SER A 301 -1.63 -21.34 -21.70
C SER A 301 -3.17 -21.26 -21.62
N LEU A 302 -3.83 -20.99 -22.74
CA LEU A 302 -5.28 -20.78 -22.78
C LEU A 302 -6.11 -22.06 -22.48
N PRO A 303 -5.76 -23.26 -23.00
CA PRO A 303 -6.55 -24.46 -22.78
C PRO A 303 -6.79 -24.77 -21.30
N ASN A 304 -5.74 -24.73 -20.48
CA ASN A 304 -5.85 -24.95 -19.02
C ASN A 304 -6.75 -23.92 -18.34
N MET A 305 -6.69 -22.67 -18.76
CA MET A 305 -7.56 -21.61 -18.24
C MET A 305 -9.02 -21.91 -18.54
N ILE A 306 -9.35 -22.17 -19.80
CA ILE A 306 -10.73 -22.46 -20.25
C ILE A 306 -11.28 -23.70 -19.54
N ASP A 307 -10.50 -24.78 -19.44
CA ASP A 307 -10.92 -26.00 -18.74
C ASP A 307 -11.17 -25.76 -17.23
N THR A 308 -10.32 -24.97 -16.58
CA THR A 308 -10.48 -24.63 -15.16
C THR A 308 -11.73 -23.79 -14.93
N LEU A 309 -11.95 -22.77 -15.75
CA LEU A 309 -13.11 -21.89 -15.65
C LEU A 309 -14.42 -22.66 -15.92
N ALA A 310 -14.42 -23.55 -16.92
CA ALA A 310 -15.58 -24.39 -17.23
C ALA A 310 -15.94 -25.34 -16.08
N LYS A 311 -14.92 -25.91 -15.40
CA LYS A 311 -15.14 -26.75 -14.20
C LYS A 311 -15.66 -25.93 -13.00
N ARG A 312 -15.22 -24.69 -12.82
CA ARG A 312 -15.64 -23.82 -11.70
C ARG A 312 -17.08 -23.33 -11.84
N ASN A 313 -17.57 -23.06 -13.05
CA ASN A 313 -18.89 -22.50 -13.33
C ASN A 313 -19.55 -23.09 -14.59
N PRO A 314 -20.02 -24.36 -14.57
CA PRO A 314 -20.59 -25.01 -15.76
C PRO A 314 -21.83 -24.31 -16.35
N SER A 315 -22.64 -23.66 -15.50
CA SER A 315 -23.90 -23.01 -15.91
C SER A 315 -23.74 -21.63 -16.53
N ARG A 316 -22.55 -20.98 -16.37
CA ARG A 316 -22.32 -19.60 -16.83
C ARG A 316 -21.52 -19.48 -18.15
N THR A 317 -21.14 -20.59 -18.77
CA THR A 317 -20.26 -20.58 -19.95
C THR A 317 -20.90 -19.99 -21.21
N LYS A 318 -22.20 -20.21 -21.43
CA LYS A 318 -22.89 -19.90 -22.69
C LYS A 318 -22.89 -18.42 -23.11
N ASP A 319 -22.80 -17.49 -22.14
CA ASP A 319 -22.85 -16.05 -22.41
C ASP A 319 -21.54 -15.32 -22.08
N THR A 320 -20.51 -16.05 -21.66
CA THR A 320 -19.25 -15.42 -21.25
C THR A 320 -18.36 -15.13 -22.45
N LEU A 321 -17.98 -13.86 -22.61
CA LEU A 321 -17.08 -13.36 -23.64
C LEU A 321 -15.63 -13.31 -23.11
N VAL A 322 -14.73 -14.02 -23.76
CA VAL A 322 -13.29 -14.01 -23.45
C VAL A 322 -12.57 -13.04 -24.40
N VAL A 323 -12.04 -11.97 -23.84
CA VAL A 323 -11.24 -10.97 -24.58
C VAL A 323 -9.77 -11.32 -24.44
N MET A 324 -9.03 -11.35 -25.56
CA MET A 324 -7.62 -11.71 -25.58
C MET A 324 -6.84 -10.99 -26.67
N ASP A 325 -5.52 -10.93 -26.51
CA ASP A 325 -4.61 -10.39 -27.52
C ASP A 325 -4.40 -11.38 -28.69
N ALA A 326 -4.05 -10.85 -29.86
CA ALA A 326 -3.74 -11.62 -31.05
C ALA A 326 -2.71 -12.74 -30.81
N GLY A 327 -1.78 -12.55 -29.87
CA GLY A 327 -0.75 -13.53 -29.52
C GLY A 327 -1.29 -14.86 -29.01
N VAL A 328 -2.45 -14.86 -28.36
CA VAL A 328 -3.13 -16.05 -27.80
C VAL A 328 -4.16 -16.64 -28.77
N ALA A 329 -4.73 -15.82 -29.63
CA ALA A 329 -5.82 -16.18 -30.54
C ALA A 329 -5.35 -16.99 -31.76
N THR A 330 -5.02 -18.28 -31.57
CA THR A 330 -4.81 -19.22 -32.68
C THR A 330 -6.14 -19.84 -33.06
N GLU A 331 -6.27 -20.34 -34.29
CA GLU A 331 -7.48 -21.02 -34.76
C GLU A 331 -7.86 -22.16 -33.80
N GLU A 332 -6.88 -22.98 -33.39
CA GLU A 332 -7.07 -24.07 -32.44
C GLU A 332 -7.68 -23.59 -31.11
N ASN A 333 -7.17 -22.46 -30.59
CA ASN A 333 -7.67 -21.87 -29.36
C ASN A 333 -9.08 -21.28 -29.51
N LEU A 334 -9.38 -20.66 -30.65
CA LEU A 334 -10.71 -20.12 -30.93
C LEU A 334 -11.75 -21.23 -31.05
N GLU A 335 -11.39 -22.33 -31.71
CA GLU A 335 -12.27 -23.50 -31.79
C GLU A 335 -12.46 -24.18 -30.43
N LEU A 336 -11.42 -24.26 -29.60
CA LEU A 336 -11.54 -24.78 -28.25
C LEU A 336 -12.50 -23.93 -27.41
N ILE A 337 -12.42 -22.59 -27.48
CA ILE A 337 -13.31 -21.66 -26.79
C ILE A 337 -14.77 -21.93 -27.19
N LYS A 338 -15.05 -22.01 -28.51
CA LYS A 338 -16.38 -22.32 -29.04
C LYS A 338 -16.88 -23.70 -28.55
N LYS A 339 -16.03 -24.71 -28.62
CA LYS A 339 -16.35 -26.09 -28.20
C LYS A 339 -16.73 -26.16 -26.71
N LYS A 340 -16.11 -25.32 -25.87
CA LYS A 340 -16.42 -25.23 -24.42
C LYS A 340 -17.61 -24.30 -24.11
N GLY A 341 -18.25 -23.72 -25.13
CA GLY A 341 -19.43 -22.89 -24.99
C GLY A 341 -19.16 -21.44 -24.59
N TYR A 342 -17.92 -20.98 -24.71
CA TYR A 342 -17.55 -19.58 -24.51
C TYR A 342 -17.59 -18.79 -25.81
N ASN A 343 -17.75 -17.50 -25.69
CA ASN A 343 -17.56 -16.53 -26.78
C ASN A 343 -16.19 -15.91 -26.71
N TYR A 344 -15.71 -15.35 -27.82
CA TYR A 344 -14.43 -14.66 -27.86
C TYR A 344 -14.47 -13.32 -28.59
N LEU A 345 -13.53 -12.48 -28.23
CA LEU A 345 -13.20 -11.22 -28.91
C LEU A 345 -11.68 -11.02 -28.90
N CYS A 346 -11.09 -10.87 -30.06
CA CYS A 346 -9.65 -10.70 -30.20
C CYS A 346 -9.29 -9.79 -31.39
N VAL A 347 -8.03 -9.35 -31.47
CA VAL A 347 -7.50 -8.75 -32.68
C VAL A 347 -7.16 -9.87 -33.68
N SER A 348 -7.57 -9.71 -34.92
CA SER A 348 -7.18 -10.59 -36.01
C SER A 348 -5.66 -10.58 -36.22
N ARG A 349 -5.03 -11.75 -36.32
CA ARG A 349 -3.59 -11.87 -36.55
C ARG A 349 -3.16 -11.41 -37.93
N THR A 350 -4.01 -11.65 -38.93
CA THR A 350 -3.76 -11.29 -40.31
C THR A 350 -4.43 -9.97 -40.64
N LYS A 351 -3.72 -9.09 -41.35
CA LYS A 351 -4.35 -7.96 -42.04
C LYS A 351 -5.17 -8.57 -43.15
N MET A 352 -6.47 -8.43 -43.09
CA MET A 352 -7.37 -8.88 -44.15
C MET A 352 -7.06 -8.08 -45.40
N LYS A 353 -6.93 -8.77 -46.52
CA LYS A 353 -6.67 -8.17 -47.86
C LYS A 353 -7.91 -8.20 -48.71
N ASP A 354 -8.67 -9.29 -48.62
CA ASP A 354 -9.85 -9.55 -49.44
C ASP A 354 -11.07 -9.52 -48.53
N TYR A 355 -11.73 -8.35 -48.43
CA TYR A 355 -12.96 -8.15 -47.70
C TYR A 355 -13.82 -7.10 -48.39
N THR A 356 -15.12 -7.18 -48.18
CA THR A 356 -16.08 -6.17 -48.60
C THR A 356 -16.62 -5.45 -47.35
N LEU A 357 -16.75 -4.14 -47.46
CA LEU A 357 -17.49 -3.40 -46.42
C LEU A 357 -18.97 -3.75 -46.52
N SER A 358 -19.66 -3.85 -45.39
CA SER A 358 -21.10 -4.08 -45.40
C SER A 358 -21.82 -3.00 -46.21
N ASP A 359 -22.78 -3.38 -47.04
CA ASP A 359 -23.47 -2.50 -48.02
C ASP A 359 -24.16 -1.29 -47.40
N ASP A 360 -24.42 -1.32 -46.10
CA ASP A 360 -25.10 -0.23 -45.37
C ASP A 360 -24.25 1.01 -45.17
N ASN A 361 -22.98 1.04 -45.61
CA ASN A 361 -22.04 2.18 -45.53
C ASN A 361 -22.08 3.00 -44.20
N LYS A 362 -22.62 2.39 -43.14
CA LYS A 362 -22.79 3.00 -41.81
C LYS A 362 -21.49 2.84 -41.04
N SER A 363 -20.64 3.85 -41.11
CA SER A 363 -19.52 3.94 -40.19
C SER A 363 -19.97 4.50 -38.84
N VAL A 364 -19.65 3.81 -37.75
CA VAL A 364 -19.86 4.31 -36.40
C VAL A 364 -18.59 5.05 -35.95
N THR A 365 -18.76 6.31 -35.55
CA THR A 365 -17.65 7.08 -34.99
C THR A 365 -17.74 7.09 -33.46
N VAL A 366 -16.63 6.73 -32.80
CA VAL A 366 -16.46 6.78 -31.35
C VAL A 366 -15.27 7.67 -30.97
N MET A 367 -15.25 8.12 -29.72
CA MET A 367 -14.12 8.90 -29.19
C MET A 367 -13.29 8.01 -28.27
N ASP A 368 -11.96 8.04 -28.46
CA ASP A 368 -11.05 7.39 -27.52
C ASP A 368 -10.84 8.25 -26.26
N ALA A 369 -10.07 7.72 -25.28
CA ALA A 369 -9.73 8.43 -24.04
C ALA A 369 -8.97 9.75 -24.27
N ARG A 370 -8.36 9.95 -25.45
CA ARG A 370 -7.67 11.18 -25.87
C ARG A 370 -8.55 12.11 -26.70
N ARG A 371 -9.86 11.83 -26.76
CA ARG A 371 -10.85 12.59 -27.56
C ARG A 371 -10.56 12.57 -29.06
N GLN A 372 -9.91 11.51 -29.57
CA GLN A 372 -9.69 11.35 -30.99
C GLN A 372 -10.80 10.49 -31.59
N LYS A 373 -11.23 10.87 -32.81
CA LYS A 373 -12.25 10.13 -33.56
C LYS A 373 -11.68 8.80 -34.06
N ILE A 374 -12.37 7.72 -33.74
CA ILE A 374 -12.08 6.37 -34.22
C ILE A 374 -13.27 5.93 -35.06
N THR A 375 -13.00 5.40 -36.24
CA THR A 375 -14.03 4.93 -37.17
C THR A 375 -14.11 3.41 -37.07
N LEU A 376 -15.32 2.90 -36.93
CA LEU A 376 -15.67 1.49 -36.84
C LEU A 376 -16.52 1.14 -38.07
N LYS A 377 -16.18 0.03 -38.76
CA LYS A 377 -16.93 -0.45 -39.92
C LYS A 377 -17.05 -1.97 -39.86
N GLU A 378 -18.25 -2.48 -40.00
CA GLU A 378 -18.46 -3.91 -40.14
C GLU A 378 -17.93 -4.42 -41.48
N VAL A 379 -17.31 -5.61 -41.47
CA VAL A 379 -16.66 -6.22 -42.61
C VAL A 379 -17.30 -7.59 -42.87
N LYS A 380 -17.64 -7.87 -44.11
CA LYS A 380 -18.11 -9.17 -44.56
C LYS A 380 -16.94 -9.94 -45.19
N THR A 381 -16.80 -11.20 -44.81
CA THR A 381 -15.86 -12.16 -45.36
C THR A 381 -16.60 -13.21 -46.14
N GLU A 382 -15.95 -13.83 -47.13
CA GLU A 382 -16.55 -14.92 -47.95
C GLU A 382 -17.03 -16.10 -47.09
N ASP A 383 -16.30 -16.43 -46.01
CA ASP A 383 -16.63 -17.58 -45.16
C ASP A 383 -17.77 -17.32 -44.14
N ASP A 384 -18.10 -16.07 -43.88
CA ASP A 384 -19.14 -15.59 -42.94
C ASP A 384 -19.24 -16.37 -41.60
N LYS A 385 -18.12 -16.98 -41.15
CA LYS A 385 -18.07 -17.77 -39.91
C LYS A 385 -18.00 -16.95 -38.67
N ASP A 386 -17.27 -15.83 -38.71
CA ASP A 386 -17.02 -14.94 -37.59
C ASP A 386 -17.39 -13.50 -37.96
N TYR A 387 -17.67 -12.70 -36.94
CA TYR A 387 -17.90 -11.25 -37.04
C TYR A 387 -16.55 -10.51 -37.10
N TYR A 388 -16.38 -9.62 -38.04
CA TYR A 388 -15.19 -8.78 -38.16
C TYR A 388 -15.58 -7.30 -38.14
N LEU A 389 -14.79 -6.51 -37.39
CA LEU A 389 -14.92 -5.07 -37.27
C LEU A 389 -13.60 -4.39 -37.64
N GLU A 390 -13.61 -3.61 -38.74
CA GLU A 390 -12.49 -2.75 -39.10
C GLU A 390 -12.47 -1.54 -38.21
N ILE A 391 -11.31 -1.22 -37.65
CA ILE A 391 -11.07 -0.06 -36.80
C ILE A 391 -10.00 0.80 -37.42
N THR A 392 -10.31 2.07 -37.66
CA THR A 392 -9.36 3.08 -38.12
C THR A 392 -9.09 4.07 -37.00
N SER A 393 -7.83 4.09 -36.52
CA SER A 393 -7.37 4.93 -35.40
C SER A 393 -6.26 5.89 -35.84
N PRO A 394 -6.50 7.21 -35.84
CA PRO A 394 -5.48 8.20 -36.18
C PRO A 394 -4.25 8.16 -35.27
N SER A 395 -4.44 7.97 -33.95
CA SER A 395 -3.31 7.88 -33.02
C SER A 395 -2.44 6.66 -33.27
N LYS A 396 -3.05 5.52 -33.65
CA LYS A 396 -2.29 4.33 -34.00
C LYS A 396 -1.54 4.56 -35.33
N ALA A 397 -2.17 5.20 -36.31
CA ALA A 397 -1.52 5.57 -37.55
C ALA A 397 -0.28 6.44 -37.33
N MET A 398 -0.41 7.49 -36.51
CA MET A 398 0.72 8.36 -36.17
C MET A 398 1.85 7.60 -35.47
N THR A 399 1.51 6.67 -34.57
CA THR A 399 2.48 5.85 -33.84
C THR A 399 3.21 4.91 -34.79
N GLU A 400 2.50 4.21 -35.69
CA GLU A 400 3.06 3.29 -36.69
C GLU A 400 3.96 4.03 -37.67
N SER A 401 3.53 5.19 -38.18
CA SER A 401 4.34 6.05 -39.06
C SER A 401 5.62 6.53 -38.37
N SER A 402 5.52 6.98 -37.13
CA SER A 402 6.67 7.41 -36.35
C SER A 402 7.66 6.25 -36.09
N MET A 403 7.17 5.07 -35.75
CA MET A 403 8.01 3.88 -35.57
C MET A 403 8.69 3.48 -36.89
N ASN A 404 7.97 3.45 -38.01
CA ASN A 404 8.52 3.12 -39.30
C ASN A 404 9.61 4.11 -39.73
N ARG A 405 9.42 5.42 -39.44
CA ARG A 405 10.44 6.44 -39.69
C ARG A 405 11.73 6.15 -38.92
N VAL A 406 11.62 5.90 -37.60
CA VAL A 406 12.80 5.60 -36.76
C VAL A 406 13.50 4.31 -37.21
N TRP A 407 12.75 3.27 -37.59
CA TRP A 407 13.34 2.03 -38.07
C TRP A 407 13.99 2.19 -39.45
N ARG A 408 13.42 3.03 -40.32
CA ARG A 408 13.99 3.40 -41.57
C ARG A 408 15.34 4.09 -41.39
N GLU A 409 15.38 5.14 -40.57
CA GLU A 409 16.62 5.86 -40.28
C GLU A 409 17.70 4.94 -39.73
N ARG A 410 17.35 4.03 -38.83
CA ARG A 410 18.29 3.06 -38.25
C ARG A 410 18.77 2.04 -39.27
N PHE A 411 17.91 1.57 -40.13
CA PHE A 411 18.27 0.63 -41.19
C PHE A 411 19.22 1.28 -42.21
N GLU A 412 18.90 2.48 -42.67
CA GLU A 412 19.74 3.25 -43.60
C GLU A 412 21.11 3.59 -42.93
N MET A 413 21.14 3.94 -41.67
CA MET A 413 22.41 4.13 -40.94
C MET A 413 23.27 2.86 -40.87
N GLU A 414 22.65 1.68 -40.72
CA GLU A 414 23.41 0.41 -40.75
C GLU A 414 23.98 0.12 -42.15
N LEU A 415 23.22 0.37 -43.23
CA LEU A 415 23.69 0.26 -44.60
C LEU A 415 24.84 1.26 -44.87
N GLN A 416 24.70 2.49 -44.41
CA GLN A 416 25.75 3.51 -44.52
C GLN A 416 27.03 3.09 -43.77
N ARG A 417 26.90 2.55 -42.55
CA ARG A 417 28.06 1.99 -41.81
C ARG A 417 28.77 0.87 -42.55
N ILE A 418 28.04 0.05 -43.28
CA ILE A 418 28.63 -1.00 -44.14
C ILE A 418 29.44 -0.35 -45.27
N ASN A 419 28.89 0.66 -45.94
CA ASN A 419 29.59 1.42 -46.98
C ASN A 419 30.82 2.17 -46.44
N ASP A 420 30.73 2.80 -45.31
CA ASP A 420 31.87 3.43 -44.66
C ASP A 420 32.97 2.42 -44.35
N GLY A 421 32.58 1.22 -43.92
CA GLY A 421 33.51 0.11 -43.66
C GLY A 421 34.22 -0.37 -44.94
N ILE A 422 33.56 -0.34 -46.13
CA ILE A 422 34.16 -0.66 -47.41
C ILE A 422 35.24 0.36 -47.78
N SER A 423 34.99 1.64 -47.53
CA SER A 423 35.88 2.75 -47.90
C SER A 423 37.11 2.88 -46.96
N LYS A 424 37.00 2.46 -45.69
CA LYS A 424 38.08 2.61 -44.69
C LYS A 424 39.25 1.67 -44.88
N LYS A 425 40.49 2.13 -44.58
CA LYS A 425 41.67 1.28 -44.48
C LYS A 425 41.48 0.24 -43.37
N GLY A 426 41.65 -1.05 -43.67
CA GLY A 426 41.41 -2.14 -42.71
C GLY A 426 39.94 -2.54 -42.52
N GLY A 427 38.98 -1.88 -43.18
CA GLY A 427 37.58 -2.24 -43.14
C GLY A 427 37.21 -3.48 -43.97
N THR A 428 35.99 -3.97 -43.80
CA THR A 428 35.49 -5.17 -44.45
C THR A 428 35.13 -4.86 -45.91
N LYS A 429 35.91 -5.40 -46.86
CA LYS A 429 35.75 -5.17 -48.31
C LYS A 429 35.39 -6.43 -49.08
N THR A 430 35.53 -7.62 -48.49
CA THR A 430 35.24 -8.89 -49.13
C THR A 430 33.75 -8.98 -49.46
N TYR A 431 33.41 -9.31 -50.70
CA TYR A 431 32.04 -9.36 -51.22
C TYR A 431 31.11 -10.18 -50.29
N GLU A 432 31.49 -11.43 -49.99
CA GLU A 432 30.69 -12.33 -49.16
C GLU A 432 30.43 -11.78 -47.77
N LYS A 433 31.45 -11.21 -47.10
CA LYS A 433 31.32 -10.62 -45.78
C LYS A 433 30.43 -9.36 -45.76
N VAL A 434 30.44 -8.57 -46.82
CA VAL A 434 29.57 -7.40 -46.94
C VAL A 434 28.13 -7.86 -47.16
N VAL A 435 27.88 -8.84 -48.02
CA VAL A 435 26.54 -9.43 -48.24
C VAL A 435 26.01 -10.04 -46.94
N GLU A 436 26.85 -10.79 -46.19
CA GLU A 436 26.47 -11.33 -44.88
C GLU A 436 26.05 -10.23 -43.91
N ARG A 437 26.83 -9.15 -43.80
CA ARG A 437 26.51 -7.99 -42.93
C ARG A 437 25.20 -7.32 -43.33
N THR A 438 24.99 -7.14 -44.62
CA THR A 438 23.73 -6.60 -45.14
C THR A 438 22.56 -7.53 -44.85
N GLY A 439 22.74 -8.85 -44.99
CA GLY A 439 21.76 -9.86 -44.59
C GLY A 439 21.39 -9.77 -43.11
N ARG A 440 22.38 -9.56 -42.24
CA ARG A 440 22.12 -9.33 -40.80
C ARG A 440 21.34 -8.02 -40.52
N ALA A 441 21.61 -6.94 -41.28
CA ALA A 441 20.84 -5.71 -41.19
C ALA A 441 19.39 -5.92 -41.66
N ILE A 442 19.16 -6.65 -42.75
CA ILE A 442 17.84 -7.05 -43.22
C ILE A 442 17.09 -7.87 -42.16
N GLN A 443 17.77 -8.86 -41.57
CA GLN A 443 17.20 -9.69 -40.52
C GLN A 443 16.86 -8.90 -39.26
N LYS A 444 17.62 -7.84 -38.95
CA LYS A 444 17.38 -6.95 -37.80
C LYS A 444 16.18 -6.02 -38.01
N TYR A 445 15.89 -5.61 -39.24
CA TYR A 445 14.83 -4.70 -39.63
C TYR A 445 13.89 -5.27 -40.72
N PRO A 446 13.31 -6.45 -40.56
CA PRO A 446 12.60 -7.16 -41.64
C PRO A 446 11.34 -6.42 -42.10
N SER A 447 10.66 -5.70 -41.20
CA SER A 447 9.45 -4.91 -41.51
C SER A 447 9.72 -3.75 -42.47
N ILE A 448 10.94 -3.22 -42.48
CA ILE A 448 11.35 -2.07 -43.30
C ILE A 448 12.13 -2.57 -44.54
N ALA A 449 13.04 -3.52 -44.35
CA ALA A 449 13.92 -4.00 -45.40
C ALA A 449 13.16 -4.54 -46.64
N LYS A 450 11.96 -5.11 -46.46
CA LYS A 450 11.11 -5.60 -47.57
C LYS A 450 10.69 -4.50 -48.56
N PHE A 451 10.73 -3.24 -48.17
CA PHE A 451 10.40 -2.09 -49.03
C PHE A 451 11.62 -1.53 -49.76
N TYR A 452 12.82 -2.10 -49.50
CA TYR A 452 14.04 -1.66 -50.16
C TYR A 452 14.48 -2.62 -51.22
N GLN A 453 15.02 -2.06 -52.30
CA GLN A 453 15.85 -2.78 -53.24
C GLN A 453 17.31 -2.49 -52.93
N ILE A 454 18.08 -3.55 -52.68
CA ILE A 454 19.49 -3.45 -52.34
C ILE A 454 20.31 -4.03 -53.45
N SER A 455 21.25 -3.24 -53.99
CA SER A 455 22.13 -3.60 -55.09
C SER A 455 23.57 -3.66 -54.61
N TYR A 456 24.29 -4.68 -55.04
CA TYR A 456 25.67 -4.94 -54.64
C TYR A 456 26.61 -4.65 -55.82
N ILE A 457 27.40 -3.59 -55.74
CA ILE A 457 28.34 -3.17 -56.81
C ILE A 457 29.72 -3.73 -56.49
N LYS A 458 30.22 -4.63 -57.35
CA LYS A 458 31.56 -5.22 -57.22
C LYS A 458 32.62 -4.27 -57.74
N ASN A 459 33.84 -4.40 -57.18
CA ASN A 459 34.99 -3.67 -57.69
C ASN A 459 35.51 -4.33 -58.98
N GLU A 460 35.50 -3.61 -60.09
CA GLU A 460 35.93 -4.14 -61.38
C GLU A 460 37.40 -4.61 -61.39
N LYS A 461 38.29 -3.93 -60.65
CA LYS A 461 39.70 -4.27 -60.56
C LYS A 461 40.00 -5.41 -59.59
N LYS A 462 39.05 -5.70 -58.66
CA LYS A 462 39.19 -6.75 -57.63
C LYS A 462 37.84 -7.44 -57.41
N PRO A 463 37.50 -8.48 -58.24
CA PRO A 463 36.15 -9.08 -58.27
C PRO A 463 35.66 -9.66 -56.93
N ASN A 464 36.60 -10.01 -56.02
CA ASN A 464 36.30 -10.51 -54.68
C ASN A 464 36.01 -9.40 -53.66
N GLN A 465 36.10 -8.13 -54.09
CA GLN A 465 35.83 -6.98 -53.20
C GLN A 465 34.57 -6.24 -53.66
N MET A 466 33.82 -5.75 -52.67
CA MET A 466 32.70 -4.84 -52.86
C MET A 466 33.23 -3.43 -53.14
N LEU A 467 32.61 -2.70 -54.05
CA LEU A 467 32.82 -1.29 -54.26
C LEU A 467 31.89 -0.46 -53.33
N ARG A 468 30.60 -0.78 -53.36
CA ARG A 468 29.57 -0.13 -52.54
C ARG A 468 28.29 -0.98 -52.51
N VAL A 469 27.42 -0.69 -51.54
CA VAL A 469 26.05 -1.20 -51.45
C VAL A 469 25.12 -0.02 -51.70
N ASP A 470 24.32 -0.13 -52.75
CA ASP A 470 23.29 0.89 -53.05
C ASP A 470 21.94 0.36 -52.61
N TRP A 471 21.07 1.28 -52.16
CA TRP A 471 19.71 0.96 -51.76
C TRP A 471 18.75 2.06 -52.20
N GLU A 472 17.56 1.63 -52.58
CA GLU A 472 16.47 2.53 -52.90
C GLU A 472 15.15 2.00 -52.35
N ILE A 473 14.20 2.88 -52.07
CA ILE A 473 12.86 2.50 -51.63
C ILE A 473 12.03 2.17 -52.86
N LYS A 474 11.52 0.93 -52.94
CA LYS A 474 10.69 0.45 -54.05
C LYS A 474 9.37 1.19 -54.18
N ASP A 475 8.68 1.38 -53.04
CA ASP A 475 7.39 2.05 -52.98
C ASP A 475 7.20 2.66 -51.60
N LEU A 476 7.25 3.98 -51.55
CA LEU A 476 7.05 4.74 -50.33
C LEU A 476 5.57 4.69 -49.90
N SER A 477 4.63 4.69 -50.84
CA SER A 477 3.19 4.67 -50.56
C SER A 477 2.77 3.33 -49.96
N ALA A 478 3.33 2.22 -50.41
CA ALA A 478 3.09 0.91 -49.81
C ALA A 478 3.60 0.80 -48.36
N MET A 479 4.64 1.56 -48.00
CA MET A 479 5.15 1.61 -46.61
C MET A 479 4.17 2.29 -45.69
N GLU A 480 3.38 3.25 -46.15
CA GLU A 480 2.45 4.06 -45.36
C GLU A 480 1.00 3.56 -45.44
N THR A 481 0.69 2.72 -46.41
CA THR A 481 -0.66 2.18 -46.62
C THR A 481 -1.09 1.28 -45.45
N GLY A 482 -2.32 1.51 -44.97
CA GLY A 482 -2.94 0.71 -43.92
C GLY A 482 -2.41 0.95 -42.53
N HIS A 483 -1.72 2.09 -42.29
CA HIS A 483 -1.39 2.54 -40.93
C HIS A 483 -2.66 2.88 -40.15
N GLY A 484 -2.70 2.48 -38.88
CA GLY A 484 -3.81 2.77 -38.00
C GLY A 484 -5.03 1.86 -38.19
N VAL A 485 -5.01 0.96 -39.18
CA VAL A 485 -6.11 0.02 -39.41
C VAL A 485 -5.81 -1.33 -38.74
N TYR A 486 -6.80 -1.88 -38.04
CA TYR A 486 -6.78 -3.22 -37.47
C TYR A 486 -8.18 -3.80 -37.41
N PHE A 487 -8.27 -5.12 -37.29
CA PHE A 487 -9.55 -5.83 -37.30
C PHE A 487 -9.77 -6.53 -35.96
N LEU A 488 -10.95 -6.35 -35.37
CA LEU A 488 -11.43 -7.21 -34.30
C LEU A 488 -12.19 -8.39 -34.92
N ARG A 489 -12.05 -9.56 -34.28
CA ARG A 489 -12.71 -10.82 -34.66
C ARG A 489 -13.47 -11.36 -33.44
N SER A 490 -14.73 -11.73 -33.63
CA SER A 490 -15.61 -12.30 -32.61
C SER A 490 -16.53 -13.36 -33.21
N ASN A 491 -16.97 -14.32 -32.39
CA ASN A 491 -18.07 -15.24 -32.78
C ASN A 491 -19.45 -14.69 -32.35
N VAL A 492 -19.53 -13.49 -31.76
CA VAL A 492 -20.78 -12.85 -31.34
C VAL A 492 -21.14 -11.73 -32.32
N ARG A 493 -22.30 -11.87 -32.97
CA ARG A 493 -22.81 -10.88 -33.94
C ARG A 493 -23.86 -9.94 -33.36
N THR A 494 -24.35 -10.24 -32.15
CA THR A 494 -25.44 -9.45 -31.51
C THR A 494 -24.96 -8.19 -30.82
N LEU A 495 -23.64 -8.00 -30.71
CA LEU A 495 -23.05 -6.80 -30.14
C LEU A 495 -22.94 -5.70 -31.20
N SER A 496 -23.32 -4.47 -30.87
CA SER A 496 -23.06 -3.33 -31.74
C SER A 496 -21.55 -3.08 -31.88
N GLU A 497 -21.16 -2.41 -32.97
CA GLU A 497 -19.77 -2.06 -33.29
C GLU A 497 -19.12 -1.29 -32.13
N ARG A 498 -19.89 -0.38 -31.54
CA ARG A 498 -19.46 0.42 -30.38
C ARG A 498 -19.18 -0.45 -29.16
N VAL A 499 -20.10 -1.35 -28.81
CA VAL A 499 -19.96 -2.24 -27.64
C VAL A 499 -18.78 -3.21 -27.86
N THR A 500 -18.63 -3.75 -29.06
CA THR A 500 -17.50 -4.63 -29.43
C THR A 500 -16.17 -3.91 -29.24
N TRP A 501 -16.06 -2.67 -29.71
CA TRP A 501 -14.87 -1.85 -29.53
C TRP A 501 -14.62 -1.49 -28.05
N GLU A 502 -15.66 -1.14 -27.31
CA GLU A 502 -15.57 -0.84 -25.87
C GLU A 502 -15.07 -2.07 -25.09
N TYR A 503 -15.63 -3.25 -25.36
CA TYR A 503 -15.21 -4.50 -24.71
C TYR A 503 -13.77 -4.86 -25.01
N TYR A 504 -13.33 -4.70 -26.24
CA TYR A 504 -11.92 -4.91 -26.58
C TYR A 504 -11.00 -3.92 -25.84
N ASN A 505 -11.40 -2.67 -25.69
CA ASN A 505 -10.59 -1.67 -24.99
C ASN A 505 -10.43 -1.95 -23.48
N LEU A 506 -11.26 -2.81 -22.89
CA LEU A 506 -11.06 -3.28 -21.52
C LEU A 506 -9.80 -4.13 -21.35
N ILE A 507 -9.12 -4.53 -22.42
CA ILE A 507 -7.79 -5.16 -22.36
C ILE A 507 -6.77 -4.27 -21.63
N ARG A 508 -7.01 -2.95 -21.59
CA ARG A 508 -6.21 -2.00 -20.80
C ARG A 508 -6.30 -2.26 -19.29
N GLU A 509 -7.38 -2.86 -18.81
CA GLU A 509 -7.53 -3.21 -17.38
C GLU A 509 -6.55 -4.32 -17.00
N ILE A 510 -6.35 -5.34 -17.85
CA ILE A 510 -5.36 -6.38 -17.56
C ILE A 510 -3.92 -5.85 -17.73
N GLU A 511 -3.68 -4.94 -18.67
CA GLU A 511 -2.39 -4.26 -18.78
C GLU A 511 -2.10 -3.41 -17.54
N CYS A 512 -3.12 -2.71 -17.00
CA CYS A 512 -3.02 -1.96 -15.75
C CYS A 512 -2.74 -2.89 -14.57
N THR A 513 -3.45 -4.02 -14.49
CA THR A 513 -3.23 -5.06 -13.48
C THR A 513 -1.79 -5.58 -13.53
N ASN A 514 -1.32 -5.96 -14.71
CA ASN A 514 0.05 -6.43 -14.92
C ASN A 514 1.10 -5.38 -14.52
N ARG A 515 0.85 -4.11 -14.79
CA ARG A 515 1.71 -3.00 -14.37
C ARG A 515 1.74 -2.84 -12.85
N GLN A 516 0.59 -2.95 -12.18
CA GLN A 516 0.49 -2.88 -10.72
C GLN A 516 1.25 -4.03 -10.05
N LEU A 517 1.08 -5.25 -10.53
CA LEU A 517 1.82 -6.41 -10.01
C LEU A 517 3.34 -6.22 -10.14
N LYS A 518 3.80 -5.66 -11.25
CA LYS A 518 5.22 -5.46 -11.53
C LYS A 518 5.83 -4.29 -10.80
N ASN A 519 5.13 -3.16 -10.73
CA ASN A 519 5.67 -1.88 -10.26
C ASN A 519 5.16 -1.53 -8.85
N ASP A 520 3.83 -1.50 -8.64
CA ASP A 520 3.28 -1.06 -7.36
C ASP A 520 3.51 -2.11 -6.27
N LEU A 521 3.36 -3.39 -6.60
CA LEU A 521 3.62 -4.52 -5.70
C LEU A 521 5.05 -5.05 -5.77
N ASN A 522 5.88 -4.52 -6.67
CA ASN A 522 7.30 -4.84 -6.79
C ASN A 522 7.59 -6.36 -6.82
N LEU A 523 6.82 -7.13 -7.63
CA LEU A 523 6.95 -8.58 -7.71
C LEU A 523 8.15 -9.03 -8.56
N ARG A 524 8.91 -8.10 -9.11
CA ARG A 524 10.13 -8.34 -9.87
C ARG A 524 11.24 -7.37 -9.47
N PRO A 525 12.51 -7.82 -9.44
CA PRO A 525 12.99 -9.17 -9.75
C PRO A 525 12.62 -10.19 -8.66
N ILE A 526 12.53 -11.48 -9.05
CA ILE A 526 12.35 -12.59 -8.11
C ILE A 526 13.71 -13.06 -7.61
N TYR A 527 13.88 -13.12 -6.27
CA TYR A 527 15.13 -13.55 -5.62
C TYR A 527 15.09 -14.97 -5.06
N HIS A 528 13.90 -15.57 -4.96
CA HIS A 528 13.72 -16.91 -4.40
C HIS A 528 14.40 -17.99 -5.22
N GLN A 529 15.10 -18.92 -4.56
CA GLN A 529 15.86 -20.00 -5.21
C GLN A 529 15.00 -21.24 -5.52
N LYS A 530 14.02 -21.56 -4.69
CA LYS A 530 13.11 -22.69 -4.88
C LYS A 530 11.91 -22.27 -5.73
N ASP A 531 11.40 -23.20 -6.57
CA ASP A 531 10.27 -22.92 -7.45
C ASP A 531 8.99 -22.71 -6.67
N GLU A 532 8.73 -23.52 -5.64
CA GLU A 532 7.55 -23.39 -4.76
C GLU A 532 7.51 -22.00 -4.08
N ARG A 533 8.69 -21.50 -3.66
CA ARG A 533 8.82 -20.16 -3.08
C ARG A 533 8.58 -19.05 -4.09
N SER A 534 8.99 -19.25 -5.34
CA SER A 534 8.74 -18.30 -6.43
C SER A 534 7.25 -18.23 -6.76
N ASP A 535 6.59 -19.39 -6.77
CA ASP A 535 5.14 -19.49 -6.98
C ASP A 535 4.38 -18.84 -5.81
N ALA A 536 4.75 -19.15 -4.58
CA ALA A 536 4.16 -18.57 -3.38
C ALA A 536 4.32 -17.03 -3.34
N HIS A 537 5.49 -16.51 -3.72
CA HIS A 537 5.75 -15.07 -3.82
C HIS A 537 4.82 -14.38 -4.82
N LEU A 538 4.68 -14.93 -6.03
CA LEU A 538 3.78 -14.36 -7.04
C LEU A 538 2.33 -14.44 -6.59
N PHE A 539 1.89 -15.57 -6.04
CA PHE A 539 0.53 -15.73 -5.54
C PHE A 539 0.22 -14.78 -4.38
N PHE A 540 1.16 -14.61 -3.45
CA PHE A 540 1.00 -13.66 -2.35
C PHE A 540 0.85 -12.22 -2.86
N GLY A 541 1.56 -11.87 -3.94
CA GLY A 541 1.33 -10.62 -4.64
C GLY A 541 -0.07 -10.50 -5.27
N LEU A 542 -0.64 -11.60 -5.77
CA LEU A 542 -2.02 -11.60 -6.26
C LEU A 542 -3.03 -11.39 -5.13
N LEU A 543 -2.80 -11.94 -3.94
CA LEU A 543 -3.64 -11.66 -2.76
C LEU A 543 -3.58 -10.18 -2.36
N ALA A 544 -2.39 -9.58 -2.34
CA ALA A 544 -2.23 -8.15 -2.10
C ALA A 544 -2.95 -7.31 -3.18
N TYR A 545 -2.87 -7.72 -4.44
CA TYR A 545 -3.60 -7.08 -5.53
C TYR A 545 -5.13 -7.13 -5.30
N TRP A 546 -5.68 -8.23 -4.78
CA TRP A 546 -7.11 -8.31 -4.44
C TRP A 546 -7.53 -7.24 -3.44
N VAL A 547 -6.75 -7.04 -2.38
CA VAL A 547 -7.01 -5.99 -1.38
C VAL A 547 -6.98 -4.60 -2.05
N ILE A 548 -5.95 -4.33 -2.84
CA ILE A 548 -5.81 -3.05 -3.57
C ILE A 548 -6.99 -2.84 -4.53
N ASN A 549 -7.34 -3.86 -5.32
CA ASN A 549 -8.38 -3.72 -6.31
C ASN A 549 -9.77 -3.55 -5.67
N THR A 550 -10.02 -4.17 -4.51
CA THR A 550 -11.24 -3.97 -3.73
C THR A 550 -11.39 -2.51 -3.33
N ILE A 551 -10.34 -1.90 -2.78
CA ILE A 551 -10.34 -0.48 -2.39
C ILE A 551 -10.54 0.41 -3.62
N ARG A 552 -9.77 0.18 -4.69
CA ARG A 552 -9.80 1.02 -5.89
C ARG A 552 -11.12 0.90 -6.65
N CYS A 553 -11.69 -0.29 -6.74
CA CYS A 553 -12.98 -0.53 -7.37
C CYS A 553 -14.11 0.22 -6.65
N GLN A 554 -14.12 0.19 -5.32
CA GLN A 554 -15.10 0.92 -4.52
C GLN A 554 -14.91 2.44 -4.68
N LEU A 555 -13.68 2.96 -4.60
CA LEU A 555 -13.39 4.39 -4.83
C LEU A 555 -13.79 4.84 -6.24
N LYS A 556 -13.55 4.01 -7.26
CA LYS A 556 -13.93 4.30 -8.66
C LYS A 556 -15.46 4.42 -8.81
N ARG A 557 -16.23 3.60 -8.10
CA ARG A 557 -17.69 3.71 -8.04
C ARG A 557 -18.18 5.00 -7.39
N GLU A 558 -17.42 5.51 -6.41
CA GLU A 558 -17.64 6.80 -5.75
C GLU A 558 -17.01 7.99 -6.53
N GLY A 559 -16.66 7.77 -7.80
CA GLY A 559 -16.15 8.82 -8.70
C GLY A 559 -14.69 9.23 -8.45
N GLU A 560 -13.93 8.45 -7.66
CA GLU A 560 -12.52 8.74 -7.39
C GLU A 560 -11.59 7.71 -8.02
N SER A 561 -10.69 8.18 -8.88
CA SER A 561 -9.70 7.34 -9.55
C SER A 561 -8.29 7.76 -9.10
N CYS A 562 -7.73 7.00 -8.17
CA CYS A 562 -6.39 7.23 -7.62
C CYS A 562 -5.48 6.03 -7.84
N TYR A 563 -4.18 6.31 -8.01
CA TYR A 563 -3.15 5.26 -7.95
C TYR A 563 -2.97 4.78 -6.51
N TRP A 564 -2.59 3.51 -6.37
CA TRP A 564 -2.41 2.90 -5.05
C TRP A 564 -1.38 3.64 -4.19
N THR A 565 -0.25 3.99 -4.79
CA THR A 565 0.81 4.76 -4.11
C THR A 565 0.32 6.10 -3.55
N GLU A 566 -0.60 6.77 -4.26
CA GLU A 566 -1.21 8.01 -3.79
C GLU A 566 -2.16 7.78 -2.62
N ILE A 567 -2.94 6.70 -2.65
CA ILE A 567 -3.81 6.30 -1.53
C ILE A 567 -2.95 6.05 -0.29
N VAL A 568 -1.90 5.23 -0.40
CA VAL A 568 -0.98 4.95 0.71
C VAL A 568 -0.36 6.24 1.25
N ARG A 569 0.13 7.13 0.38
CA ARG A 569 0.71 8.43 0.78
C ARG A 569 -0.27 9.28 1.60
N ARG A 570 -1.54 9.35 1.21
CA ARG A 570 -2.57 10.09 1.95
C ARG A 570 -2.88 9.45 3.29
N MET A 571 -2.97 8.13 3.32
CA MET A 571 -3.30 7.37 4.53
C MET A 571 -2.15 7.35 5.55
N SER A 572 -0.89 7.36 5.11
CA SER A 572 0.30 7.38 5.98
C SER A 572 0.45 8.66 6.81
N THR A 573 -0.41 9.66 6.60
CA THR A 573 -0.48 10.84 7.49
C THR A 573 -1.08 10.51 8.85
N GLN A 574 -1.79 9.38 9.00
CA GLN A 574 -2.36 8.95 10.26
C GLN A 574 -1.38 8.03 10.98
N LYS A 575 -1.00 8.43 12.21
CA LYS A 575 -0.01 7.75 13.03
C LYS A 575 -0.62 7.34 14.37
N LEU A 576 -0.10 6.27 14.94
CA LEU A 576 -0.29 5.93 16.34
C LEU A 576 0.86 6.55 17.13
N VAL A 577 0.56 7.35 18.14
CA VAL A 577 1.55 8.13 18.89
C VAL A 577 1.35 7.92 20.39
N THR A 578 2.44 7.82 21.15
CA THR A 578 2.44 7.84 22.60
C THR A 578 2.87 9.21 23.08
N THR A 579 1.98 9.90 23.78
CA THR A 579 2.28 11.14 24.49
C THR A 579 2.61 10.80 25.94
N LYS A 580 3.75 11.28 26.44
CA LYS A 580 4.19 11.14 27.83
C LYS A 580 4.33 12.51 28.45
N GLY A 581 3.99 12.64 29.73
CA GLY A 581 4.21 13.87 30.47
C GLY A 581 3.88 13.67 31.95
N LYS A 582 4.25 14.64 32.80
CA LYS A 582 3.96 14.60 34.24
C LYS A 582 2.63 15.27 34.51
N ASN A 583 1.91 14.74 35.48
CA ASN A 583 0.75 15.42 36.05
C ASN A 583 1.18 16.30 37.27
N PRO A 584 0.29 17.11 37.84
CA PRO A 584 0.59 17.92 39.01
C PRO A 584 1.00 17.13 40.28
N LEU A 585 0.72 15.81 40.30
CA LEU A 585 1.15 14.91 41.38
C LEU A 585 2.58 14.37 41.17
N GLY A 586 3.24 14.75 40.04
CA GLY A 586 4.55 14.23 39.68
C GLY A 586 4.52 12.84 39.03
N GLU A 587 3.32 12.27 38.81
CA GLU A 587 3.16 10.96 38.15
C GLU A 587 3.30 11.08 36.66
N THR A 588 3.91 10.09 36.04
CA THR A 588 4.03 10.01 34.59
C THR A 588 2.74 9.47 33.98
N ILE A 589 2.12 10.23 33.09
CA ILE A 589 0.99 9.81 32.27
C ILE A 589 1.50 9.42 30.90
N GLU A 590 1.16 8.23 30.45
CA GLU A 590 1.33 7.78 29.07
C GLU A 590 -0.04 7.68 28.41
N MET A 591 -0.21 8.36 27.27
CA MET A 591 -1.42 8.32 26.47
C MET A 591 -1.09 7.84 25.07
N ARG A 592 -1.59 6.65 24.70
CA ARG A 592 -1.43 6.09 23.36
C ARG A 592 -2.70 6.29 22.56
N GLN A 593 -2.60 6.98 21.43
CA GLN A 593 -3.76 7.28 20.58
C GLN A 593 -3.36 7.50 19.13
N CYS A 594 -4.30 7.25 18.21
CA CYS A 594 -4.13 7.63 16.81
C CYS A 594 -4.30 9.14 16.62
N SER A 595 -3.47 9.71 15.76
CA SER A 595 -3.73 11.06 15.25
C SER A 595 -5.06 11.07 14.47
N SER A 596 -5.72 12.22 14.42
CA SER A 596 -6.88 12.40 13.56
C SER A 596 -6.45 12.25 12.08
N PRO A 597 -7.24 11.57 11.23
CA PRO A 597 -6.92 11.49 9.83
C PRO A 597 -6.93 12.87 9.18
N SER A 598 -6.03 13.11 8.23
CA SER A 598 -6.04 14.31 7.40
C SER A 598 -7.37 14.42 6.61
N LYS A 599 -7.71 15.60 6.10
CA LYS A 599 -8.92 15.80 5.29
C LYS A 599 -9.03 14.79 4.14
N GLN A 600 -7.91 14.52 3.45
CA GLN A 600 -7.85 13.58 2.33
C GLN A 600 -8.01 12.13 2.80
N ALA A 601 -7.38 11.73 3.91
CA ALA A 601 -7.54 10.39 4.49
C ALA A 601 -8.97 10.16 4.98
N LYS A 602 -9.59 11.17 5.60
CA LYS A 602 -10.98 11.11 6.03
C LYS A 602 -11.93 10.90 4.85
N GLN A 603 -11.75 11.63 3.75
CA GLN A 603 -12.54 11.45 2.53
C GLN A 603 -12.47 10.01 1.98
N ILE A 604 -11.28 9.37 2.02
CA ILE A 604 -11.12 7.98 1.62
C ILE A 604 -11.93 7.05 2.53
N TYR A 605 -11.82 7.20 3.85
CA TYR A 605 -12.61 6.39 4.78
C TYR A 605 -14.11 6.57 4.60
N ASP A 606 -14.58 7.83 4.44
CA ASP A 606 -16.01 8.15 4.28
C ASP A 606 -16.57 7.51 3.00
N LYS A 607 -15.87 7.64 1.85
CA LYS A 607 -16.27 7.01 0.58
C LYS A 607 -16.30 5.49 0.63
N LEU A 608 -15.42 4.89 1.42
CA LEU A 608 -15.36 3.45 1.59
C LEU A 608 -16.27 2.93 2.70
N ASN A 609 -16.98 3.82 3.41
CA ASN A 609 -17.78 3.52 4.60
C ASN A 609 -16.98 2.72 5.65
N LEU A 610 -15.82 3.26 6.04
CA LEU A 610 -14.88 2.65 6.96
C LEU A 610 -14.69 3.50 8.23
N LYS A 611 -14.31 2.84 9.32
CA LYS A 611 -13.99 3.52 10.58
C LYS A 611 -12.68 4.30 10.45
N HIS A 612 -12.66 5.51 11.01
CA HIS A 612 -11.50 6.41 10.92
C HIS A 612 -10.38 6.05 11.90
N SER A 613 -10.72 5.51 13.07
CA SER A 613 -9.73 5.20 14.13
C SER A 613 -9.72 3.71 14.43
N PRO A 614 -8.55 3.07 14.42
CA PRO A 614 -8.40 1.65 14.74
C PRO A 614 -8.43 1.36 16.23
N PHE A 615 -8.01 2.32 17.07
CA PHE A 615 -7.82 2.11 18.51
C PHE A 615 -8.66 3.08 19.32
N LYS A 616 -9.14 2.57 20.46
CA LYS A 616 -9.63 3.44 21.54
C LYS A 616 -8.43 4.13 22.19
N LYS A 617 -8.65 5.34 22.71
CA LYS A 617 -7.65 6.08 23.48
C LYS A 617 -7.28 5.29 24.72
N ASN A 618 -6.01 4.91 24.88
CA ASN A 618 -5.49 4.26 26.07
C ASN A 618 -4.68 5.25 26.89
N LYS A 619 -4.99 5.33 28.19
CA LYS A 619 -4.26 6.11 29.18
C LYS A 619 -3.70 5.16 30.23
N ILE A 620 -2.42 5.27 30.51
CA ILE A 620 -1.72 4.57 31.59
C ILE A 620 -1.13 5.62 32.49
N CYS A 621 -1.43 5.55 33.81
CA CYS A 621 -0.82 6.37 34.82
C CYS A 621 0.20 5.51 35.58
N ARG A 622 1.46 5.94 35.64
CA ARG A 622 2.51 5.26 36.39
C ARG A 622 2.95 6.17 37.54
N THR A 623 2.77 5.71 38.77
CA THR A 623 3.41 6.35 39.92
C THR A 623 4.92 6.21 39.80
N GLN A 624 5.66 7.28 40.08
CA GLN A 624 7.11 7.13 40.28
C GLN A 624 7.30 6.21 41.48
N SER A 625 8.05 5.15 41.28
CA SER A 625 8.59 4.37 42.41
C SER A 625 9.45 5.34 43.24
N PRO A 626 9.35 5.28 44.57
CA PRO A 626 10.07 6.15 45.48
C PRO A 626 11.59 6.05 45.29
#